data_5aa683d7afad95da1c8e02b448634ec3
#
_entry.id   5aa683d7afad95da1c8e02b448634ec3
#
_cell.length_a   1.000
_cell.length_b   1.000
_cell.length_c   1.000
_cell.angle_alpha   90.00
_cell.angle_beta   90.00
_cell.angle_gamma   90.00
#
_symmetry.space_group_name_H-M   'P 1'
#
loop_
_entity.id
_entity.type
_entity.pdbx_description
1 polymer ?
#
loop_
_entity_poly.entity_id
_entity_poly.type
_entity_poly.pdbx_seq_one_letter_code
_entity_poly.pdbx_strand_id
1 'polypeptide(L)'
;GDRIDAAFLESYESLCPYTSALYTTHSSTEENPRVRLVFPLTRDVTPEEFVAVSRYLAQMLGIDYFDECSYQPNQLMYWPSTPSNGSFVYKEVDKKWLDPDEILNAHPEWTDPTRLPTSSRESKANTVANQKVQDPLEKDGIVGLFNRVYFPISKAIQVFLSDVYEPTENENRYHLIESSSIAGVEIKEDGKFVYSHHAKDPAYLK
;
A
#
# COMPACT_ATOMS: atom_id res chain seq x y z
N GLY A 1 1.42 9.43 9.13
CA GLY A 1 1.55 8.32 10.04
C GLY A 1 0.91 8.60 11.39
N ASP A 2 0.23 7.63 11.94
CA ASP A 2 -0.50 7.75 13.21
C ASP A 2 0.41 7.48 14.44
N ARG A 3 1.72 7.60 14.31
CA ARG A 3 2.67 7.13 15.34
C ARG A 3 3.90 8.01 15.51
N ILE A 4 3.82 9.23 15.04
CA ILE A 4 4.87 10.20 15.31
C ILE A 4 4.65 10.71 16.73
N ASP A 5 5.70 10.74 17.51
CA ASP A 5 5.73 11.34 18.83
C ASP A 5 6.40 12.72 18.83
N ALA A 6 6.34 13.40 19.94
CA ALA A 6 6.99 14.70 20.10
C ALA A 6 8.52 14.59 19.91
N ALA A 7 9.13 13.48 20.33
CA ALA A 7 10.57 13.27 20.22
C ALA A 7 11.01 13.20 18.76
N PHE A 8 10.21 12.57 17.87
CA PHE A 8 10.48 12.59 16.43
C PHE A 8 10.44 14.01 15.88
N LEU A 9 9.42 14.80 16.26
CA LEU A 9 9.29 16.19 15.80
C LEU A 9 10.45 17.07 16.26
N GLU A 10 10.94 16.88 17.48
CA GLU A 10 12.08 17.61 18.03
C GLU A 10 13.40 17.22 17.35
N SER A 11 13.61 15.94 17.08
CA SER A 11 14.84 15.42 16.52
C SER A 11 14.89 15.44 14.98
N TYR A 12 13.77 15.72 14.29
CA TYR A 12 13.67 15.62 12.84
C TYR A 12 14.76 16.38 12.08
N GLU A 13 15.07 17.62 12.47
CA GLU A 13 16.09 18.45 11.81
C GLU A 13 17.50 17.83 11.91
N SER A 14 17.78 17.13 13.01
CA SER A 14 19.04 16.43 13.21
C SER A 14 19.09 15.09 12.46
N LEU A 15 17.99 14.39 12.40
CA LEU A 15 17.87 13.07 11.75
C LEU A 15 17.82 13.17 10.23
N CYS A 16 17.15 14.19 9.70
CA CYS A 16 16.96 14.33 8.26
C CYS A 16 18.24 14.84 7.58
N PRO A 17 18.86 14.07 6.67
CA PRO A 17 20.12 14.47 6.00
C PRO A 17 19.89 15.33 4.75
N TYR A 18 18.64 15.57 4.35
CA TYR A 18 18.27 16.24 3.10
C TYR A 18 17.44 17.49 3.34
N THR A 19 17.44 18.37 2.36
CA THR A 19 16.48 19.47 2.29
C THR A 19 15.07 18.90 2.28
N SER A 20 14.20 19.44 3.13
CA SER A 20 12.82 18.96 3.27
C SER A 20 11.92 19.96 3.96
N ALA A 21 10.63 19.84 3.71
CA ALA A 21 9.60 20.51 4.47
C ALA A 21 8.78 19.48 5.23
N LEU A 22 8.54 19.74 6.52
CA LEU A 22 7.63 19.00 7.38
C LEU A 22 6.46 19.88 7.75
N TYR A 23 5.23 19.37 7.61
CA TYR A 23 4.05 20.08 8.09
C TYR A 23 2.99 19.14 8.66
N THR A 24 2.24 19.63 9.64
CA THR A 24 1.11 18.89 10.23
C THR A 24 -0.09 18.85 9.27
N THR A 25 -0.79 17.72 9.28
CA THR A 25 -2.01 17.53 8.48
C THR A 25 -3.24 18.10 9.19
N HIS A 26 -4.36 18.23 8.49
CA HIS A 26 -5.63 18.77 9.04
C HIS A 26 -6.11 18.03 10.30
N SER A 27 -5.92 16.73 10.37
CA SER A 27 -6.34 15.88 11.51
C SER A 27 -5.26 15.66 12.56
N SER A 28 -4.17 16.45 12.53
CA SER A 28 -3.12 16.41 13.56
C SER A 28 -3.61 17.00 14.87
N THR A 29 -3.30 16.34 15.98
CA THR A 29 -3.49 16.85 17.34
C THR A 29 -2.18 16.80 18.12
N GLU A 30 -2.11 17.44 19.29
CA GLU A 30 -0.91 17.36 20.13
C GLU A 30 -0.67 15.94 20.66
N GLU A 31 -1.75 15.21 20.98
CA GLU A 31 -1.68 13.82 21.48
C GLU A 31 -1.42 12.81 20.37
N ASN A 32 -1.80 13.14 19.13
CA ASN A 32 -1.62 12.29 17.97
C ASN A 32 -1.14 13.11 16.76
N PRO A 33 0.13 13.49 16.74
CA PRO A 33 0.69 14.30 15.67
C PRO A 33 0.70 13.52 14.36
N ARG A 34 0.23 14.17 13.30
CA ARG A 34 0.24 13.64 11.93
C ARG A 34 0.92 14.63 11.02
N VAL A 35 1.98 14.19 10.35
CA VAL A 35 2.77 15.07 9.50
C VAL A 35 2.93 14.52 8.09
N ARG A 36 3.32 15.40 7.20
CA ARG A 36 3.82 15.09 5.87
C ARG A 36 5.23 15.63 5.72
N LEU A 37 6.02 14.88 4.98
CA LEU A 37 7.38 15.23 4.59
C LEU A 37 7.41 15.40 3.08
N VAL A 38 8.04 16.47 2.63
CA VAL A 38 8.24 16.77 1.20
C VAL A 38 9.72 16.96 0.97
N PHE A 39 10.26 16.27 -0.01
CA PHE A 39 11.67 16.30 -0.37
C PHE A 39 11.83 16.74 -1.82
N PRO A 40 12.57 17.81 -2.13
CA PRO A 40 12.98 18.10 -3.49
C PRO A 40 14.00 17.07 -3.96
N LEU A 41 13.78 16.55 -5.17
CA LEU A 41 14.69 15.59 -5.81
C LEU A 41 15.61 16.29 -6.78
N THR A 42 16.81 15.74 -7.00
CA THR A 42 17.77 16.26 -7.99
C THR A 42 17.38 15.94 -9.43
N ARG A 43 16.50 14.93 -9.65
CA ARG A 43 15.94 14.54 -10.94
C ARG A 43 14.57 13.91 -10.78
N ASP A 44 13.85 13.80 -11.89
CA ASP A 44 12.62 13.00 -11.96
C ASP A 44 12.91 11.50 -11.74
N VAL A 45 11.93 10.79 -11.21
CA VAL A 45 12.00 9.35 -10.92
C VAL A 45 10.84 8.61 -11.58
N THR A 46 11.07 7.34 -11.94
CA THR A 46 9.99 6.44 -12.37
C THR A 46 9.12 6.04 -11.17
N PRO A 47 7.91 5.50 -11.40
CA PRO A 47 7.08 5.00 -10.31
C PRO A 47 7.78 3.95 -9.44
N GLU A 48 8.55 3.05 -10.03
CA GLU A 48 9.30 2.01 -9.33
C GLU A 48 10.44 2.61 -8.50
N GLU A 49 11.19 3.54 -9.05
CA GLU A 49 12.22 4.29 -8.32
C GLU A 49 11.61 5.07 -7.15
N PHE A 50 10.43 5.70 -7.35
CA PHE A 50 9.73 6.42 -6.29
C PHE A 50 9.41 5.51 -5.10
N VAL A 51 8.88 4.31 -5.37
CA VAL A 51 8.59 3.31 -4.31
C VAL A 51 9.85 2.94 -3.56
N ALA A 52 10.94 2.64 -4.27
CA ALA A 52 12.21 2.26 -3.66
C ALA A 52 12.81 3.39 -2.83
N VAL A 53 12.97 4.58 -3.42
CA VAL A 53 13.56 5.76 -2.76
C VAL A 53 12.77 6.15 -1.51
N SER A 54 11.43 6.19 -1.60
CA SER A 54 10.58 6.55 -0.46
C SER A 54 10.66 5.53 0.68
N ARG A 55 10.75 4.23 0.37
CA ARG A 55 10.90 3.17 1.39
C ARG A 55 12.28 3.19 2.07
N TYR A 56 13.37 3.36 1.32
CA TYR A 56 14.70 3.48 1.92
C TYR A 56 14.85 4.77 2.73
N LEU A 57 14.29 5.88 2.27
CA LEU A 57 14.24 7.12 3.04
C LEU A 57 13.45 6.94 4.34
N ALA A 58 12.29 6.27 4.27
CA ALA A 58 11.50 5.95 5.45
C ALA A 58 12.25 5.02 6.42
N GLN A 59 13.00 4.04 5.91
CA GLN A 59 13.85 3.17 6.74
C GLN A 59 14.90 3.98 7.51
N MET A 60 15.54 4.95 6.85
CA MET A 60 16.52 5.84 7.45
C MET A 60 15.93 6.69 8.59
N LEU A 61 14.67 7.13 8.44
CA LEU A 61 13.97 7.99 9.40
C LEU A 61 13.14 7.20 10.42
N GLY A 62 13.08 5.87 10.30
CA GLY A 62 12.25 5.00 11.13
C GLY A 62 10.94 4.61 10.43
N ILE A 63 10.98 3.52 9.65
CA ILE A 63 9.90 3.12 8.74
C ILE A 63 8.53 2.92 9.42
N ASP A 64 8.51 2.57 10.70
CA ASP A 64 7.28 2.36 11.45
C ASP A 64 6.49 3.66 11.74
N TYR A 65 7.10 4.82 11.55
CA TYR A 65 6.42 6.12 11.62
C TYR A 65 5.59 6.43 10.37
N PHE A 66 5.85 5.76 9.24
CA PHE A 66 5.26 6.08 7.94
C PHE A 66 4.04 5.21 7.64
N ASP A 67 3.11 5.79 6.88
CA ASP A 67 1.94 5.10 6.34
C ASP A 67 2.32 4.44 5.01
N GLU A 68 1.99 3.15 4.85
CA GLU A 68 2.28 2.38 3.64
C GLU A 68 1.66 2.99 2.37
N CYS A 69 0.52 3.67 2.51
CA CYS A 69 -0.11 4.39 1.39
C CYS A 69 0.79 5.49 0.82
N SER A 70 1.72 6.03 1.62
CA SER A 70 2.64 7.09 1.18
C SER A 70 3.66 6.65 0.14
N TYR A 71 3.87 5.33 -0.01
CA TYR A 71 4.78 4.76 -1.01
C TYR A 71 4.14 4.55 -2.37
N GLN A 72 2.85 4.86 -2.52
CA GLN A 72 2.14 4.72 -3.80
C GLN A 72 2.37 5.98 -4.66
N PRO A 73 2.89 5.85 -5.89
CA PRO A 73 3.20 7.00 -6.75
C PRO A 73 2.00 7.89 -7.10
N ASN A 74 0.81 7.31 -7.09
CA ASN A 74 -0.46 7.99 -7.39
C ASN A 74 -1.21 8.47 -6.14
N GLN A 75 -0.58 8.40 -4.95
CA GLN A 75 -1.22 8.84 -3.71
C GLN A 75 -1.44 10.34 -3.70
N LEU A 76 -2.70 10.74 -3.57
CA LEU A 76 -3.07 12.14 -3.44
C LEU A 76 -2.55 12.71 -2.11
N MET A 77 -1.88 13.85 -2.20
CA MET A 77 -1.42 14.61 -1.04
C MET A 77 -2.09 16.00 -1.01
N TYR A 78 -2.88 16.24 0.05
CA TYR A 78 -3.54 17.54 0.23
C TYR A 78 -2.55 18.62 0.68
N TRP A 79 -2.83 19.86 0.30
CA TRP A 79 -2.14 21.04 0.80
C TRP A 79 -2.24 21.14 2.32
N PRO A 80 -1.28 21.84 2.98
CA PRO A 80 -1.36 22.11 4.41
C PRO A 80 -2.67 22.80 4.78
N SER A 81 -3.34 22.28 5.80
CA SER A 81 -4.52 22.90 6.38
C SER A 81 -4.64 22.53 7.85
N THR A 82 -5.28 23.39 8.62
CA THR A 82 -5.48 23.23 10.05
C THR A 82 -6.89 23.70 10.41
N PRO A 83 -7.63 22.97 11.27
CA PRO A 83 -8.90 23.47 11.80
C PRO A 83 -8.66 24.70 12.70
N SER A 84 -9.70 25.54 12.88
CA SER A 84 -9.59 26.81 13.62
C SER A 84 -9.13 26.64 15.08
N ASN A 85 -9.34 25.49 15.67
CA ASN A 85 -8.92 25.09 17.01
C ASN A 85 -7.72 24.13 17.03
N GLY A 86 -7.07 23.92 15.88
CA GLY A 86 -5.93 23.03 15.75
C GLY A 86 -4.59 23.74 15.93
N SER A 87 -3.53 22.94 16.09
CA SER A 87 -2.15 23.39 16.13
C SER A 87 -1.46 23.10 14.79
N PHE A 88 -0.78 24.08 14.21
CA PHE A 88 -0.01 23.92 12.99
C PHE A 88 1.48 24.00 13.28
N VAL A 89 2.19 22.95 12.90
CA VAL A 89 3.66 22.91 12.96
C VAL A 89 4.20 22.83 11.52
N TYR A 90 5.15 23.69 11.23
CA TYR A 90 5.94 23.69 10.01
C TYR A 90 7.42 23.74 10.36
N LYS A 91 8.21 22.91 9.72
CA LYS A 91 9.67 22.92 9.83
C LYS A 91 10.27 22.79 8.43
N GLU A 92 11.40 23.46 8.25
CA GLU A 92 12.17 23.41 7.02
C GLU A 92 13.60 23.02 7.38
N VAL A 93 14.14 22.08 6.61
CA VAL A 93 15.55 21.67 6.70
C VAL A 93 16.21 22.07 5.39
N ASP A 94 17.21 22.93 5.47
CA ASP A 94 18.02 23.38 4.33
C ASP A 94 19.37 22.65 4.35
N LYS A 95 19.48 21.65 3.50
CA LYS A 95 20.68 20.81 3.30
C LYS A 95 20.84 20.50 1.81
N LYS A 96 21.47 19.39 1.44
CA LYS A 96 21.50 18.92 0.05
C LYS A 96 20.13 18.39 -0.38
N TRP A 97 19.79 18.55 -1.64
CA TRP A 97 18.62 17.91 -2.21
C TRP A 97 18.79 16.39 -2.19
N LEU A 98 17.68 15.68 -2.14
CA LEU A 98 17.68 14.23 -2.19
C LEU A 98 18.06 13.77 -3.60
N ASP A 99 19.20 13.11 -3.73
CA ASP A 99 19.60 12.47 -4.97
C ASP A 99 19.08 11.01 -4.99
N PRO A 100 18.12 10.70 -5.88
CA PRO A 100 17.63 9.33 -6.00
C PRO A 100 18.71 8.31 -6.31
N ASP A 101 19.71 8.68 -7.12
CA ASP A 101 20.77 7.78 -7.53
C ASP A 101 21.70 7.42 -6.36
N GLU A 102 21.89 8.32 -5.40
CA GLU A 102 22.64 8.02 -4.18
C GLU A 102 21.99 6.88 -3.38
N ILE A 103 20.67 6.89 -3.25
CA ILE A 103 19.91 5.83 -2.56
C ILE A 103 19.90 4.53 -3.39
N LEU A 104 19.55 4.62 -4.67
CA LEU A 104 19.40 3.45 -5.52
C LEU A 104 20.72 2.70 -5.73
N ASN A 105 21.84 3.42 -5.87
CA ASN A 105 23.17 2.82 -6.00
C ASN A 105 23.65 2.17 -4.68
N ALA A 106 23.22 2.70 -3.53
CA ALA A 106 23.50 2.09 -2.23
C ALA A 106 22.73 0.78 -2.00
N HIS A 107 21.65 0.55 -2.75
CA HIS A 107 20.74 -0.58 -2.63
C HIS A 107 20.47 -1.22 -3.99
N PRO A 108 21.45 -1.88 -4.64
CA PRO A 108 21.30 -2.40 -6.00
C PRO A 108 20.16 -3.43 -6.17
N GLU A 109 19.69 -4.02 -5.07
CA GLU A 109 18.54 -4.92 -5.02
C GLU A 109 17.16 -4.22 -5.13
N TRP A 110 17.13 -2.89 -5.22
CA TRP A 110 15.87 -2.13 -5.21
C TRP A 110 14.86 -2.52 -6.30
N THR A 111 15.33 -3.12 -7.39
CA THR A 111 14.49 -3.61 -8.48
C THR A 111 13.67 -4.84 -8.11
N ASP A 112 14.02 -5.52 -7.00
CA ASP A 112 13.25 -6.64 -6.46
C ASP A 112 12.29 -6.11 -5.36
N PRO A 113 10.97 -6.02 -5.61
CA PRO A 113 10.01 -5.50 -4.64
C PRO A 113 10.00 -6.27 -3.31
N THR A 114 10.42 -7.53 -3.30
CA THR A 114 10.43 -8.39 -2.10
C THR A 114 11.56 -8.02 -1.13
N ARG A 115 12.55 -7.27 -1.61
CA ARG A 115 13.71 -6.82 -0.82
C ARG A 115 13.60 -5.40 -0.32
N LEU A 116 12.57 -4.68 -0.74
CA LEU A 116 12.34 -3.32 -0.26
C LEU A 116 12.03 -3.30 1.25
N PRO A 117 12.46 -2.27 1.98
CA PRO A 117 12.12 -2.13 3.39
C PRO A 117 10.61 -2.17 3.64
N THR A 118 10.20 -2.91 4.67
CA THR A 118 8.80 -3.03 5.10
C THR A 118 8.64 -2.66 6.56
N SER A 119 7.51 -2.05 6.90
CA SER A 119 7.19 -1.74 8.29
C SER A 119 6.88 -3.02 9.08
N SER A 120 6.92 -2.93 10.41
CA SER A 120 6.51 -4.05 11.29
C SER A 120 5.05 -4.46 11.07
N ARG A 121 4.20 -3.55 10.57
CA ARG A 121 2.79 -3.78 10.25
C ARG A 121 2.63 -4.59 8.97
N GLU A 122 3.36 -4.20 7.89
CA GLU A 122 3.37 -4.94 6.62
C GLU A 122 3.89 -6.36 6.83
N SER A 123 4.96 -6.53 7.59
CA SER A 123 5.52 -7.84 7.91
C SER A 123 4.52 -8.74 8.64
N LYS A 124 3.76 -8.19 9.60
CA LYS A 124 2.68 -8.92 10.29
C LYS A 124 1.52 -9.24 9.36
N ALA A 125 1.09 -8.28 8.54
CA ALA A 125 0.02 -8.47 7.58
C ALA A 125 0.38 -9.54 6.54
N ASN A 126 1.61 -9.51 6.01
CA ASN A 126 2.12 -10.52 5.09
C ASN A 126 2.22 -11.91 5.75
N THR A 127 2.64 -11.99 6.99
CA THR A 127 2.67 -13.26 7.75
C THR A 127 1.26 -13.82 7.92
N VAL A 128 0.29 -12.97 8.29
CA VAL A 128 -1.12 -13.38 8.43
C VAL A 128 -1.72 -13.75 7.07
N ALA A 129 -1.41 -13.01 6.02
CA ALA A 129 -1.86 -13.33 4.66
C ALA A 129 -1.28 -14.67 4.18
N ASN A 130 0.04 -14.88 4.35
CA ASN A 130 0.70 -16.14 4.00
C ASN A 130 0.18 -17.33 4.81
N GLN A 131 -0.17 -17.14 6.09
CA GLN A 131 -0.82 -18.18 6.89
C GLN A 131 -2.25 -18.49 6.43
N LYS A 132 -2.94 -17.53 5.79
CA LYS A 132 -4.29 -17.72 5.25
C LYS A 132 -4.31 -18.37 3.86
N VAL A 133 -3.20 -18.34 3.13
CA VAL A 133 -3.07 -19.00 1.81
C VAL A 133 -2.76 -20.48 2.01
N GLN A 134 -3.66 -21.21 2.67
CA GLN A 134 -3.75 -22.66 2.50
C GLN A 134 -4.42 -22.95 1.17
N ASP A 135 -3.95 -23.99 0.48
CA ASP A 135 -4.64 -24.47 -0.72
C ASP A 135 -6.13 -24.67 -0.39
N PRO A 136 -7.03 -23.96 -1.06
CA PRO A 136 -8.47 -24.06 -0.77
C PRO A 136 -9.01 -25.48 -0.92
N LEU A 137 -8.36 -26.33 -1.73
CA LEU A 137 -8.76 -27.72 -1.94
C LEU A 137 -8.31 -28.64 -0.81
N GLU A 138 -7.27 -28.27 -0.06
CA GLU A 138 -6.73 -29.01 1.09
C GLU A 138 -7.39 -28.65 2.42
N LYS A 139 -8.27 -27.65 2.45
CA LYS A 139 -8.99 -27.27 3.66
C LYS A 139 -9.89 -28.39 4.15
N ASP A 140 -9.93 -28.56 5.47
CA ASP A 140 -10.84 -29.49 6.14
C ASP A 140 -12.26 -28.90 6.30
N GLY A 141 -13.20 -29.81 6.64
CA GLY A 141 -14.55 -29.44 6.96
C GLY A 141 -15.38 -29.01 5.76
N ILE A 142 -16.48 -28.26 6.06
CA ILE A 142 -17.50 -27.88 5.04
C ILE A 142 -16.93 -26.94 3.98
N VAL A 143 -15.97 -26.09 4.34
CA VAL A 143 -15.33 -25.14 3.41
C VAL A 143 -14.49 -25.91 2.39
N GLY A 144 -13.69 -26.88 2.83
CA GLY A 144 -12.89 -27.70 1.93
C GLY A 144 -13.75 -28.60 1.04
N LEU A 145 -14.85 -29.15 1.58
CA LEU A 145 -15.82 -29.90 0.77
C LEU A 145 -16.44 -29.02 -0.32
N PHE A 146 -16.88 -27.81 0.03
CA PHE A 146 -17.42 -26.84 -0.92
C PHE A 146 -16.42 -26.55 -2.03
N ASN A 147 -15.18 -26.20 -1.66
CA ASN A 147 -14.13 -25.87 -2.63
C ASN A 147 -13.87 -27.04 -3.60
N ARG A 148 -13.82 -28.28 -3.13
CA ARG A 148 -13.63 -29.46 -4.00
C ARG A 148 -14.82 -29.73 -4.92
N VAL A 149 -16.05 -29.57 -4.43
CA VAL A 149 -17.29 -29.81 -5.21
C VAL A 149 -17.47 -28.77 -6.32
N TYR A 150 -17.11 -27.51 -6.04
CA TYR A 150 -17.28 -26.38 -6.96
C TYR A 150 -15.97 -25.90 -7.59
N PHE A 151 -14.95 -26.76 -7.61
CA PHE A 151 -13.72 -26.49 -8.35
C PHE A 151 -13.93 -26.69 -9.87
N PRO A 152 -13.35 -25.85 -10.73
CA PRO A 152 -12.68 -24.55 -10.43
C PRO A 152 -13.66 -23.49 -9.93
N ILE A 153 -13.15 -22.40 -9.33
CA ILE A 153 -13.98 -21.35 -8.71
C ILE A 153 -14.97 -20.70 -9.69
N SER A 154 -14.70 -20.74 -10.99
CA SER A 154 -15.62 -20.32 -12.06
C SER A 154 -16.95 -21.05 -11.99
N LYS A 155 -16.96 -22.33 -11.60
CA LYS A 155 -18.18 -23.11 -11.39
C LYS A 155 -19.00 -22.57 -10.21
N ALA A 156 -18.34 -22.18 -9.11
CA ALA A 156 -19.01 -21.55 -7.99
C ALA A 156 -19.60 -20.17 -8.37
N ILE A 157 -18.87 -19.37 -9.15
CA ILE A 157 -19.35 -18.10 -9.67
C ILE A 157 -20.61 -18.29 -10.51
N GLN A 158 -20.60 -19.23 -11.45
CA GLN A 158 -21.74 -19.50 -12.32
C GLN A 158 -22.99 -19.99 -11.57
N VAL A 159 -22.81 -20.77 -10.50
CA VAL A 159 -23.93 -21.34 -9.74
C VAL A 159 -24.50 -20.36 -8.72
N PHE A 160 -23.67 -19.57 -8.05
CA PHE A 160 -24.08 -18.79 -6.88
C PHE A 160 -23.97 -17.27 -7.06
N LEU A 161 -23.24 -16.80 -8.08
CA LEU A 161 -22.92 -15.39 -8.25
C LEU A 161 -23.13 -14.90 -9.69
N SER A 162 -24.01 -15.59 -10.44
CA SER A 162 -24.36 -15.23 -11.82
C SER A 162 -25.11 -13.89 -11.94
N ASP A 163 -25.69 -13.43 -10.85
CA ASP A 163 -26.32 -12.11 -10.70
C ASP A 163 -25.33 -11.01 -10.27
N VAL A 164 -24.12 -11.36 -9.92
CA VAL A 164 -23.05 -10.44 -9.47
C VAL A 164 -21.96 -10.30 -10.53
N TYR A 165 -21.58 -11.43 -11.15
CA TYR A 165 -20.49 -11.48 -12.12
C TYR A 165 -20.93 -12.02 -13.46
N GLU A 166 -20.59 -11.32 -14.53
CA GLU A 166 -20.78 -11.73 -15.91
C GLU A 166 -19.48 -12.27 -16.51
N PRO A 167 -19.46 -13.43 -17.21
CA PRO A 167 -18.27 -13.90 -17.89
C PRO A 167 -17.90 -12.98 -19.05
N THR A 168 -16.60 -12.88 -19.32
CA THR A 168 -16.08 -12.15 -20.48
C THR A 168 -15.64 -13.15 -21.58
N GLU A 169 -15.16 -12.64 -22.71
CA GLU A 169 -14.57 -13.49 -23.76
C GLU A 169 -13.31 -14.25 -23.26
N ASN A 170 -12.69 -13.77 -22.20
CA ASN A 170 -11.57 -14.46 -21.54
C ASN A 170 -12.12 -15.32 -20.40
N GLU A 171 -11.95 -16.64 -20.50
CA GLU A 171 -12.46 -17.62 -19.54
C GLU A 171 -12.02 -17.37 -18.07
N ASN A 172 -10.89 -16.68 -17.88
CA ASN A 172 -10.36 -16.36 -16.55
C ASN A 172 -10.74 -14.95 -16.06
N ARG A 173 -11.63 -14.24 -16.77
CA ARG A 173 -12.03 -12.89 -16.39
C ARG A 173 -13.53 -12.72 -16.36
N TYR A 174 -13.98 -11.95 -15.37
CA TYR A 174 -15.38 -11.62 -15.15
C TYR A 174 -15.57 -10.12 -15.04
N HIS A 175 -16.74 -9.68 -15.39
CA HIS A 175 -17.23 -8.32 -15.18
C HIS A 175 -18.10 -8.28 -13.92
N LEU A 176 -17.85 -7.33 -13.00
CA LEU A 176 -18.75 -7.04 -11.90
C LEU A 176 -19.91 -6.20 -12.44
N ILE A 177 -21.14 -6.73 -12.41
CA ILE A 177 -22.32 -6.15 -13.09
C ILE A 177 -22.58 -4.70 -12.66
N GLU A 178 -22.39 -4.36 -11.40
CA GLU A 178 -22.58 -3.00 -10.88
C GLU A 178 -21.37 -2.05 -11.13
N SER A 179 -20.37 -2.48 -11.91
CA SER A 179 -19.15 -1.74 -12.16
C SER A 179 -19.16 -1.07 -13.54
N SER A 180 -18.54 0.09 -13.64
CA SER A 180 -18.32 0.78 -14.91
C SER A 180 -17.11 0.27 -15.71
N SER A 181 -16.26 -0.57 -15.13
CA SER A 181 -15.09 -1.12 -15.79
C SER A 181 -15.28 -2.59 -16.14
N ILE A 182 -14.82 -2.97 -17.33
CA ILE A 182 -14.97 -4.30 -17.91
C ILE A 182 -13.80 -5.20 -17.45
N ALA A 183 -14.07 -6.50 -17.19
CA ALA A 183 -13.06 -7.54 -16.92
C ALA A 183 -12.16 -7.29 -15.69
N GLY A 184 -12.65 -6.58 -14.67
CA GLY A 184 -11.90 -6.23 -13.47
C GLY A 184 -11.78 -7.36 -12.43
N VAL A 185 -12.40 -8.51 -12.65
CA VAL A 185 -12.32 -9.70 -11.78
C VAL A 185 -11.55 -10.79 -12.50
N GLU A 186 -10.52 -11.34 -11.87
CA GLU A 186 -9.60 -12.29 -12.47
C GLU A 186 -9.52 -13.58 -11.64
N ILE A 187 -9.60 -14.74 -12.30
CA ILE A 187 -9.35 -16.05 -11.70
C ILE A 187 -7.86 -16.36 -11.79
N LYS A 188 -7.27 -16.73 -10.68
CA LYS A 188 -5.83 -17.02 -10.53
C LYS A 188 -5.57 -18.46 -10.09
N GLU A 189 -4.33 -18.91 -10.29
CA GLU A 189 -3.82 -20.21 -9.87
C GLU A 189 -4.73 -21.38 -10.31
N ASP A 190 -4.94 -21.47 -11.62
CA ASP A 190 -5.72 -22.55 -12.27
C ASP A 190 -7.11 -22.75 -11.65
N GLY A 191 -7.75 -21.67 -11.26
CA GLY A 191 -9.13 -21.72 -10.76
C GLY A 191 -9.28 -21.83 -9.26
N LYS A 192 -8.23 -21.61 -8.48
CA LYS A 192 -8.26 -21.72 -7.01
C LYS A 192 -8.70 -20.44 -6.33
N PHE A 193 -8.36 -19.29 -6.89
CA PHE A 193 -8.61 -17.97 -6.28
C PHE A 193 -9.28 -17.03 -7.26
N VAL A 194 -10.03 -16.09 -6.71
CA VAL A 194 -10.57 -14.94 -7.44
C VAL A 194 -9.98 -13.67 -6.86
N TYR A 195 -9.63 -12.74 -7.73
CA TYR A 195 -9.12 -11.42 -7.36
C TYR A 195 -9.93 -10.35 -8.08
N SER A 196 -10.39 -9.35 -7.35
CA SER A 196 -11.10 -8.21 -7.95
C SER A 196 -10.29 -6.93 -7.82
N HIS A 197 -10.26 -6.13 -8.88
CA HIS A 197 -9.68 -4.79 -8.92
C HIS A 197 -10.69 -3.71 -8.49
N HIS A 198 -11.93 -4.08 -8.17
CA HIS A 198 -12.99 -3.15 -7.79
C HIS A 198 -13.05 -2.96 -6.28
N ALA A 199 -12.80 -1.75 -5.81
CA ALA A 199 -12.78 -1.42 -4.37
C ALA A 199 -14.11 -1.70 -3.63
N LYS A 200 -15.24 -1.76 -4.35
CA LYS A 200 -16.56 -2.10 -3.79
C LYS A 200 -16.87 -3.59 -3.77
N ASP A 201 -16.04 -4.39 -4.44
CA ASP A 201 -16.24 -5.84 -4.52
C ASP A 201 -15.76 -6.50 -3.22
N PRO A 202 -16.54 -7.41 -2.59
CA PRO A 202 -16.08 -8.19 -1.45
C PRO A 202 -14.81 -9.01 -1.71
N ALA A 203 -14.49 -9.32 -2.96
CA ALA A 203 -13.27 -10.03 -3.39
C ALA A 203 -12.06 -9.11 -3.59
N TYR A 204 -12.20 -7.79 -3.36
CA TYR A 204 -11.10 -6.83 -3.49
C TYR A 204 -10.04 -7.06 -2.40
N LEU A 205 -8.79 -7.24 -2.79
CA LEU A 205 -7.62 -7.41 -1.90
C LEU A 205 -7.77 -8.53 -0.82
N LYS A 206 -8.46 -9.60 -1.12
CA LYS A 206 -8.60 -10.74 -0.19
C LYS A 206 -7.84 -11.97 -0.66
#